data_fb97e0a0b38776cb5e57e84e1ddc184e
#
_entry.id   fb97e0a0b38776cb5e57e84e1ddc184e
#
_cell.length_a   1.000
_cell.length_b   1.000
_cell.length_c   1.000
_cell.angle_alpha   90.00
_cell.angle_beta   90.00
_cell.angle_gamma   90.00
#
_symmetry.space_group_name_H-M   'P 1'
#
loop_
_entity.id
_entity.type
_entity.pdbx_description
1 polymer ?
#
loop_
_entity_poly.entity_id
_entity_poly.type
_entity_poly.pdbx_seq_one_letter_code
_entity_poly.pdbx_strand_id
1 'polypeptide(L)'
;MTPADLSGYTEMYISSGERKITEDGLNSSSTRLMPKGTVLYSSRAPIGYIALSNNPIATNQGFKSVVPYNFLMSEYLYYCLKARTSDIEQRATGTTFKEISGSAMAETIIPLPPINEQKAISLKAKSILSTLKNIKKMLN
;
A
#
# COMPACT_ATOMS: atom_id res chain seq x y z
N MET A 1 -7.07 -9.92 4.82
CA MET A 1 -7.39 -8.49 4.69
C MET A 1 -8.01 -8.19 3.34
N THR A 2 -8.92 -7.22 3.25
CA THR A 2 -9.62 -6.79 2.03
C THR A 2 -9.45 -5.27 1.86
N PRO A 3 -9.65 -4.68 0.67
CA PRO A 3 -9.58 -3.21 0.50
C PRO A 3 -10.54 -2.43 1.41
N ALA A 4 -11.68 -3.02 1.80
CA ALA A 4 -12.62 -2.38 2.72
C ALA A 4 -11.99 -2.06 4.09
N ASP A 5 -11.03 -2.86 4.55
CA ASP A 5 -10.30 -2.61 5.80
C ASP A 5 -9.47 -1.31 5.77
N LEU A 6 -9.19 -0.78 4.58
CA LEU A 6 -8.50 0.49 4.37
C LEU A 6 -9.45 1.66 4.02
N SER A 7 -10.76 1.43 3.98
CA SER A 7 -11.72 2.49 3.73
C SER A 7 -11.75 3.48 4.89
N GLY A 8 -11.43 4.75 4.60
CA GLY A 8 -11.31 5.78 5.64
C GLY A 8 -10.09 5.65 6.55
N TYR A 9 -9.21 4.65 6.31
CA TYR A 9 -8.00 4.48 7.10
C TYR A 9 -6.96 5.55 6.77
N THR A 10 -6.49 6.26 7.77
CA THR A 10 -5.60 7.43 7.58
C THR A 10 -4.17 7.21 8.09
N GLU A 11 -3.95 6.11 8.81
CA GLU A 11 -2.62 5.83 9.36
C GLU A 11 -1.75 5.08 8.35
N MET A 12 -0.44 5.17 8.52
CA MET A 12 0.51 4.50 7.62
C MET A 12 0.57 2.99 7.85
N TYR A 13 0.45 2.55 9.11
CA TYR A 13 0.65 1.15 9.50
C TYR A 13 -0.64 0.49 9.92
N ILE A 14 -0.83 -0.76 9.50
CA ILE A 14 -1.97 -1.59 9.88
C ILE A 14 -1.50 -2.94 10.42
N SER A 15 -2.12 -3.42 11.48
CA SER A 15 -1.72 -4.67 12.14
C SER A 15 -2.56 -5.88 11.74
N SER A 16 -3.83 -5.67 11.37
CA SER A 16 -4.74 -6.74 10.93
C SER A 16 -5.93 -6.15 10.20
N GLY A 17 -6.62 -6.96 9.39
CA GLY A 17 -7.95 -6.66 8.88
C GLY A 17 -9.04 -7.21 9.81
N GLU A 18 -10.29 -6.89 9.51
CA GLU A 18 -11.47 -7.37 10.23
C GLU A 18 -11.60 -8.90 10.12
N ARG A 19 -11.43 -9.44 8.91
CA ARG A 19 -11.51 -10.87 8.65
C ARG A 19 -10.17 -11.55 8.83
N LYS A 20 -10.17 -12.69 9.52
CA LYS A 20 -9.01 -13.56 9.70
C LYS A 20 -9.15 -14.80 8.83
N ILE A 21 -8.03 -15.39 8.45
CA ILE A 21 -7.94 -16.68 7.78
C ILE A 21 -7.33 -17.69 8.76
N THR A 22 -7.83 -18.91 8.77
CA THR A 22 -7.24 -20.03 9.52
C THR A 22 -6.00 -20.56 8.81
N GLU A 23 -5.19 -21.35 9.50
CA GLU A 23 -4.04 -22.04 8.87
C GLU A 23 -4.50 -22.97 7.74
N ASP A 24 -5.58 -23.72 7.94
CA ASP A 24 -6.13 -24.59 6.91
C ASP A 24 -6.62 -23.78 5.70
N GLY A 25 -7.25 -22.63 5.92
CA GLY A 25 -7.67 -21.72 4.86
C GLY A 25 -6.48 -21.13 4.11
N LEU A 26 -5.38 -20.79 4.80
CA LEU A 26 -4.15 -20.32 4.17
C LEU A 26 -3.53 -21.45 3.31
N ASN A 27 -3.42 -22.66 3.85
CA ASN A 27 -2.78 -23.79 3.19
C ASN A 27 -3.59 -24.34 2.01
N SER A 28 -4.92 -24.20 2.05
CA SER A 28 -5.83 -24.70 1.00
C SER A 28 -6.18 -23.66 -0.07
N SER A 29 -5.61 -22.46 -0.01
CA SER A 29 -5.87 -21.37 -0.97
C SER A 29 -4.60 -20.88 -1.66
N SER A 30 -4.77 -20.05 -2.71
CA SER A 30 -3.66 -19.35 -3.37
C SER A 30 -3.14 -18.14 -2.56
N THR A 31 -3.71 -17.89 -1.40
CA THR A 31 -3.33 -16.78 -0.53
C THR A 31 -1.94 -17.01 0.06
N ARG A 32 -1.13 -15.96 0.10
CA ARG A 32 0.21 -16.00 0.68
C ARG A 32 0.29 -15.11 1.90
N LEU A 33 0.96 -15.59 2.95
CA LEU A 33 1.32 -14.78 4.09
C LEU A 33 2.55 -13.92 3.72
N MET A 34 2.36 -12.62 3.64
CA MET A 34 3.43 -11.67 3.35
C MET A 34 4.06 -11.17 4.64
N PRO A 35 5.38 -10.85 4.65
CA PRO A 35 6.08 -10.43 5.86
C PRO A 35 5.64 -9.03 6.33
N LYS A 36 5.96 -8.72 7.59
CA LYS A 36 5.94 -7.35 8.11
C LYS A 36 6.71 -6.40 7.18
N GLY A 37 6.21 -5.18 7.02
CA GLY A 37 6.81 -4.18 6.14
C GLY A 37 6.33 -4.25 4.68
N THR A 38 5.44 -5.19 4.35
CA THR A 38 4.80 -5.23 3.04
C THR A 38 3.96 -3.99 2.81
N VAL A 39 4.11 -3.37 1.64
CA VAL A 39 3.23 -2.29 1.19
C VAL A 39 1.96 -2.90 0.62
N LEU A 40 0.85 -2.72 1.31
CA LEU A 40 -0.48 -3.13 0.89
C LEU A 40 -1.05 -2.04 -0.02
N TYR A 41 -1.38 -2.40 -1.27
CA TYR A 41 -1.92 -1.46 -2.25
C TYR A 41 -3.18 -2.04 -2.89
N SER A 42 -4.32 -1.37 -2.73
CA SER A 42 -5.57 -1.85 -3.33
C SER A 42 -5.55 -1.69 -4.84
N SER A 43 -5.90 -2.76 -5.55
CA SER A 43 -5.91 -2.80 -7.01
C SER A 43 -7.27 -2.47 -7.61
N ARG A 44 -8.33 -2.43 -6.80
CA ARG A 44 -9.70 -2.15 -7.24
C ARG A 44 -10.59 -1.68 -6.09
N ALA A 45 -11.60 -0.96 -6.45
CA ALA A 45 -12.79 -0.52 -5.75
C ALA A 45 -12.59 0.10 -4.34
N PRO A 46 -11.85 1.17 -4.21
CA PRO A 46 -11.07 1.92 -5.19
C PRO A 46 -9.61 1.46 -5.30
N ILE A 47 -8.91 1.89 -6.35
CA ILE A 47 -7.46 1.77 -6.49
C ILE A 47 -6.80 2.79 -5.56
N GLY A 48 -5.64 2.42 -4.95
CA GLY A 48 -4.78 3.38 -4.25
C GLY A 48 -5.00 3.48 -2.74
N TYR A 49 -5.87 2.68 -2.12
CA TYR A 49 -5.78 2.50 -0.68
C TYR A 49 -4.45 1.84 -0.35
N ILE A 50 -3.71 2.42 0.59
CA ILE A 50 -2.34 2.01 0.86
C ILE A 50 -2.05 2.01 2.36
N ALA A 51 -1.36 0.96 2.83
CA ALA A 51 -0.84 0.87 4.19
C ALA A 51 0.41 -0.01 4.24
N LEU A 52 1.17 0.07 5.33
CA LEU A 52 2.27 -0.83 5.64
C LEU A 52 1.82 -1.88 6.66
N SER A 53 2.14 -3.13 6.44
CA SER A 53 1.84 -4.18 7.41
C SER A 53 2.78 -4.12 8.62
N ASN A 54 2.22 -4.09 9.84
CA ASN A 54 2.97 -4.21 11.09
C ASN A 54 3.29 -5.66 11.46
N ASN A 55 2.53 -6.60 10.92
CA ASN A 55 2.65 -8.04 11.18
C ASN A 55 2.66 -8.78 9.85
N PRO A 56 3.06 -10.07 9.82
CA PRO A 56 2.77 -10.91 8.68
C PRO A 56 1.27 -10.90 8.36
N ILE A 57 0.92 -10.73 7.09
CA ILE A 57 -0.47 -10.49 6.69
C ILE A 57 -0.81 -11.19 5.37
N ALA A 58 -2.04 -11.68 5.27
CA ALA A 58 -2.61 -12.22 4.04
C ALA A 58 -3.70 -11.29 3.51
N THR A 59 -3.78 -11.14 2.19
CA THR A 59 -4.77 -10.29 1.52
C THR A 59 -5.57 -11.08 0.49
N ASN A 60 -6.74 -10.56 0.16
CA ASN A 60 -7.50 -11.07 -0.97
C ASN A 60 -6.95 -10.53 -2.31
N GLN A 61 -7.56 -10.96 -3.42
CA GLN A 61 -7.19 -10.57 -4.78
C GLN A 61 -7.37 -9.06 -5.08
N GLY A 62 -8.05 -8.31 -4.21
CA GLY A 62 -8.23 -6.86 -4.35
C GLY A 62 -6.98 -6.03 -4.05
N PHE A 63 -5.87 -6.68 -3.70
CA PHE A 63 -4.58 -6.05 -3.49
C PHE A 63 -3.55 -6.49 -4.54
N LYS A 64 -2.66 -5.58 -4.88
CA LYS A 64 -1.37 -5.84 -5.54
C LYS A 64 -0.28 -5.35 -4.60
N SER A 65 -0.04 -6.15 -3.54
CA SER A 65 0.89 -5.82 -2.48
C SER A 65 2.34 -5.98 -2.93
N VAL A 66 3.23 -5.17 -2.39
CA VAL A 66 4.66 -5.19 -2.74
C VAL A 66 5.49 -5.48 -1.50
N VAL A 67 6.27 -6.56 -1.56
CA VAL A 67 7.30 -6.88 -0.57
C VAL A 67 8.60 -6.22 -1.02
N PRO A 68 9.10 -5.19 -0.33
CA PRO A 68 10.31 -4.52 -0.75
C PRO A 68 11.55 -5.40 -0.55
N TYR A 69 12.53 -5.26 -1.44
CA TYR A 69 13.85 -5.86 -1.25
C TYR A 69 14.69 -5.06 -0.24
N ASN A 70 15.80 -5.66 0.25
CA ASN A 70 16.65 -5.10 1.31
C ASN A 70 17.21 -3.69 1.05
N PHE A 71 17.32 -3.28 -0.22
CA PHE A 71 17.80 -1.96 -0.61
C PHE A 71 16.68 -0.93 -0.83
N LEU A 72 15.42 -1.31 -0.55
CA LEU A 72 14.25 -0.45 -0.71
C LEU A 72 13.47 -0.39 0.61
N MET A 73 13.39 0.79 1.21
CA MET A 73 12.65 1.00 2.47
C MET A 73 11.13 0.96 2.24
N SER A 74 10.42 0.27 3.12
CA SER A 74 8.95 0.16 3.05
C SER A 74 8.25 1.54 3.09
N GLU A 75 8.68 2.44 3.96
CA GLU A 75 8.12 3.79 4.06
C GLU A 75 8.38 4.62 2.82
N TYR A 76 9.57 4.50 2.23
CA TYR A 76 9.90 5.17 0.98
C TYR A 76 9.01 4.68 -0.16
N LEU A 77 8.89 3.35 -0.31
CA LEU A 77 8.02 2.73 -1.31
C LEU A 77 6.55 3.12 -1.11
N TYR A 78 6.08 3.17 0.15
CA TYR A 78 4.74 3.66 0.47
C TYR A 78 4.50 5.06 -0.09
N TYR A 79 5.41 6.01 0.13
CA TYR A 79 5.25 7.37 -0.40
C TYR A 79 5.36 7.43 -1.92
N CYS A 80 6.25 6.65 -2.52
CA CYS A 80 6.37 6.56 -3.98
C CYS A 80 5.07 6.06 -4.62
N LEU A 81 4.51 4.96 -4.13
CA LEU A 81 3.27 4.40 -4.67
C LEU A 81 2.07 5.34 -4.43
N LYS A 82 2.01 5.97 -3.27
CA LYS A 82 0.98 6.97 -2.98
C LYS A 82 1.04 8.16 -3.95
N ALA A 83 2.23 8.65 -4.26
CA ALA A 83 2.43 9.73 -5.23
C ALA A 83 2.11 9.29 -6.68
N ARG A 84 2.25 8.02 -7.00
CA ARG A 84 1.98 7.45 -8.32
C ARG A 84 0.54 6.94 -8.51
N THR A 85 -0.33 7.08 -7.53
CA THR A 85 -1.70 6.53 -7.58
C THR A 85 -2.47 7.00 -8.81
N SER A 86 -2.39 8.27 -9.19
CA SER A 86 -3.05 8.78 -10.39
C SER A 86 -2.53 8.14 -11.68
N ASP A 87 -1.22 7.93 -11.81
CA ASP A 87 -0.61 7.23 -12.94
C ASP A 87 -1.04 5.75 -12.98
N ILE A 88 -1.08 5.09 -11.84
CA ILE A 88 -1.53 3.70 -11.71
C ILE A 88 -3.00 3.58 -12.11
N GLU A 89 -3.86 4.49 -11.68
CA GLU A 89 -5.28 4.53 -12.04
C GLU A 89 -5.52 4.75 -13.54
N GLN A 90 -4.69 5.55 -14.20
CA GLN A 90 -4.77 5.77 -15.66
C GLN A 90 -4.46 4.50 -16.45
N ARG A 91 -3.60 3.62 -15.92
CA ARG A 91 -3.24 2.33 -16.55
C ARG A 91 -4.21 1.20 -16.20
N ALA A 92 -5.16 1.45 -15.29
CA ALA A 92 -6.17 0.48 -14.91
C ALA A 92 -7.20 0.29 -16.02
N THR A 93 -7.72 -0.93 -16.15
CA THR A 93 -8.73 -1.32 -17.14
C THR A 93 -10.05 -1.69 -16.47
N GLY A 94 -11.12 -1.72 -17.24
CA GLY A 94 -12.47 -2.05 -16.78
C GLY A 94 -13.45 -0.90 -17.00
N THR A 95 -14.66 -1.22 -17.45
CA THR A 95 -15.71 -0.25 -17.79
C THR A 95 -16.53 0.15 -16.56
N THR A 96 -16.94 -0.80 -15.76
CA THR A 96 -17.79 -0.55 -14.55
C THR A 96 -16.92 -0.40 -13.29
N PHE A 97 -15.93 -1.25 -13.13
CA PHE A 97 -14.97 -1.19 -12.04
C PHE A 97 -13.54 -1.26 -12.60
N LYS A 98 -12.79 -0.19 -12.41
CA LYS A 98 -11.38 -0.17 -12.78
C LYS A 98 -10.58 -1.09 -11.86
N GLU A 99 -9.69 -1.88 -12.47
CA GLU A 99 -8.70 -2.69 -11.75
C GLU A 99 -7.34 -2.57 -12.44
N ILE A 100 -6.29 -2.38 -11.64
CA ILE A 100 -4.92 -2.50 -12.12
C ILE A 100 -4.49 -3.96 -12.06
N SER A 101 -4.05 -4.54 -13.16
CA SER A 101 -3.48 -5.89 -13.20
C SER A 101 -2.12 -5.98 -12.50
N GLY A 102 -1.70 -7.19 -12.14
CA GLY A 102 -0.36 -7.39 -11.55
C GLY A 102 0.77 -6.97 -12.51
N SER A 103 0.64 -7.26 -13.81
CA SER A 103 1.61 -6.85 -14.84
C SER A 103 1.68 -5.33 -14.98
N ALA A 104 0.53 -4.66 -15.11
CA ALA A 104 0.50 -3.21 -15.21
C ALA A 104 1.00 -2.51 -13.91
N MET A 105 0.74 -3.10 -12.73
CA MET A 105 1.31 -2.60 -11.48
C MET A 105 2.83 -2.74 -11.45
N ALA A 106 3.39 -3.83 -11.95
CA ALA A 106 4.84 -4.07 -12.03
C ALA A 106 5.60 -3.09 -12.94
N GLU A 107 4.90 -2.44 -13.88
CA GLU A 107 5.46 -1.40 -14.74
C GLU A 107 5.61 -0.03 -14.04
N THR A 108 5.21 0.08 -12.77
CA THR A 108 5.32 1.33 -12.02
C THR A 108 6.77 1.66 -11.72
N ILE A 109 7.27 2.75 -12.30
CA ILE A 109 8.66 3.19 -12.11
C ILE A 109 8.82 3.83 -10.74
N ILE A 110 9.72 3.27 -9.94
CA ILE A 110 10.10 3.77 -8.61
C ILE A 110 11.55 4.24 -8.67
N PRO A 111 11.86 5.52 -8.40
CA PRO A 111 13.23 5.98 -8.22
C PRO A 111 13.91 5.20 -7.10
N LEU A 112 15.19 4.88 -7.25
CA LEU A 112 15.94 4.10 -6.27
C LEU A 112 17.21 4.83 -5.83
N PRO A 113 17.09 5.91 -5.03
CA PRO A 113 18.25 6.58 -4.46
C PRO A 113 18.93 5.71 -3.38
N PRO A 114 20.15 6.06 -2.94
CA PRO A 114 20.80 5.40 -1.82
C PRO A 114 19.91 5.36 -0.57
N ILE A 115 20.08 4.32 0.26
CA ILE A 115 19.20 4.04 1.42
C ILE A 115 19.07 5.22 2.39
N ASN A 116 20.17 5.98 2.61
CA ASN A 116 20.15 7.16 3.48
C ASN A 116 19.28 8.29 2.91
N GLU A 117 19.24 8.44 1.59
CA GLU A 117 18.39 9.40 0.91
C GLU A 117 16.92 8.95 0.94
N GLN A 118 16.62 7.67 0.73
CA GLN A 118 15.27 7.12 0.93
C GLN A 118 14.75 7.45 2.33
N LYS A 119 15.57 7.27 3.35
CA LYS A 119 15.24 7.60 4.74
C LYS A 119 14.96 9.10 4.92
N ALA A 120 15.83 9.97 4.39
CA ALA A 120 15.65 11.41 4.47
C ALA A 120 14.36 11.89 3.79
N ILE A 121 14.06 11.36 2.59
CA ILE A 121 12.83 11.65 1.84
C ILE A 121 11.60 11.21 2.65
N SER A 122 11.62 10.00 3.21
CA SER A 122 10.50 9.46 3.99
C SER A 122 10.21 10.29 5.23
N LEU A 123 11.25 10.70 5.96
CA LEU A 123 11.12 11.58 7.14
C LEU A 123 10.55 12.94 6.76
N LYS A 124 11.02 13.54 5.66
CA LYS A 124 10.52 14.82 5.18
C LYS A 124 9.08 14.75 4.73
N ALA A 125 8.71 13.71 3.97
CA ALA A 125 7.33 13.47 3.54
C ALA A 125 6.39 13.31 4.75
N LYS A 126 6.78 12.51 5.75
CA LYS A 126 6.02 12.34 6.99
C LYS A 126 5.80 13.67 7.72
N SER A 127 6.84 14.49 7.86
CA SER A 127 6.77 15.80 8.50
C SER A 127 5.79 16.73 7.79
N ILE A 128 5.91 16.86 6.46
CA ILE A 128 5.03 17.72 5.65
C ILE A 128 3.57 17.28 5.76
N LEU A 129 3.30 15.98 5.60
CA LEU A 129 1.93 15.45 5.67
C LEU A 129 1.31 15.61 7.07
N SER A 130 2.11 15.47 8.13
CA SER A 130 1.67 15.73 9.50
C SER A 130 1.28 17.20 9.70
N THR A 131 2.09 18.13 9.20
CA THR A 131 1.79 19.56 9.26
C THR A 131 0.50 19.88 8.49
N LEU A 132 0.33 19.36 7.29
CA LEU A 132 -0.89 19.54 6.50
C LEU A 132 -2.14 18.97 7.20
N LYS A 133 -2.02 17.80 7.85
CA LYS A 133 -3.13 17.20 8.64
C LYS A 133 -3.52 18.10 9.81
N ASN A 134 -2.54 18.73 10.47
CA ASN A 134 -2.80 19.65 11.58
C ASN A 134 -3.47 20.95 11.08
N ILE A 135 -2.98 21.55 10.01
CA ILE A 135 -3.58 22.75 9.41
C ILE A 135 -5.04 22.47 9.02
N LYS A 136 -5.29 21.33 8.36
CA LYS A 136 -6.66 20.94 7.99
C LYS A 136 -7.61 20.83 9.19
N LYS A 137 -7.12 20.32 10.33
CA LYS A 137 -7.89 20.24 11.58
C LYS A 137 -8.20 21.60 12.20
N MET A 138 -7.33 22.59 11.95
CA MET A 138 -7.53 23.95 12.47
C MET A 138 -8.51 24.79 11.62
N LEU A 139 -8.76 24.36 10.38
CA LEU A 139 -9.66 25.06 9.45
C LEU A 139 -11.09 24.49 9.42
N ASN A 140 -11.33 23.36 10.07
CA ASN A 140 -12.63 22.73 10.26
C ASN A 140 -13.12 22.86 11.70
#